data_fb786b06d3172c96ecbf3817bc4522a3
#
_entry.id   fb786b06d3172c96ecbf3817bc4522a3
#
_cell.length_a   1.000
_cell.length_b   1.000
_cell.length_c   1.000
_cell.angle_alpha   90.00
_cell.angle_beta   90.00
_cell.angle_gamma   90.00
#
_symmetry.space_group_name_H-M   'P 1'
#
loop_
_entity.id
_entity.type
_entity.pdbx_description
1 polymer ?
#
loop_
_entity_poly.entity_id
_entity_poly.type
_entity_poly.pdbx_seq_one_letter_code
_entity_poly.pdbx_strand_id
1 'polypeptide(L)'
;MPGGPTADQILDRYSAALGGAQRLRTLTSFVATGTSLGYGGFGGDGEFTIFAKAPNQKTTFITFKDHPDRGDSVWAFNGTKGWIKTPRGLLNDYELVGGELDGARLEAQIAFPGQIKESLNNWRTGLRRVIGKKDYLVVQGSGPRGLLVTFYFDPQTYLLARMVRYAPSPVGRAPIQVDYSDYRDVGGIKFPFEYQFSWLDGRYSAKIKDVKTNVAIDAAKFGRPTGK
;
A
#
# COMPACT_ATOMS: atom_id res chain seq x y z
N MET A 1 22.49 -5.82 22.91
CA MET A 1 21.85 -4.95 23.92
C MET A 1 20.51 -5.56 24.27
N PRO A 2 20.24 -5.86 25.55
CA PRO A 2 18.94 -6.36 25.97
C PRO A 2 17.97 -5.19 26.01
N GLY A 3 16.80 -5.32 25.40
CA GLY A 3 15.67 -4.52 25.78
C GLY A 3 14.96 -3.64 24.78
N GLY A 4 15.15 -3.80 23.46
CA GLY A 4 14.27 -3.14 22.47
C GLY A 4 12.93 -3.88 22.34
N PRO A 5 11.85 -3.22 21.85
CA PRO A 5 10.57 -3.88 21.64
C PRO A 5 10.70 -4.97 20.58
N THR A 6 10.00 -6.10 20.76
CA THR A 6 9.91 -7.18 19.78
C THR A 6 9.10 -6.74 18.56
N ALA A 7 9.19 -7.48 17.44
CA ALA A 7 8.37 -7.21 16.26
C ALA A 7 6.87 -7.24 16.61
N ASP A 8 6.42 -8.22 17.37
CA ASP A 8 5.04 -8.32 17.83
C ASP A 8 4.59 -7.10 18.65
N GLN A 9 5.43 -6.66 19.58
CA GLN A 9 5.13 -5.47 20.38
C GLN A 9 5.04 -4.19 19.53
N ILE A 10 5.89 -4.06 18.50
CA ILE A 10 5.82 -2.91 17.59
C ILE A 10 4.53 -2.95 16.77
N LEU A 11 4.17 -4.11 16.23
CA LEU A 11 2.95 -4.29 15.43
C LEU A 11 1.68 -4.10 16.27
N ASP A 12 1.67 -4.54 17.54
CA ASP A 12 0.56 -4.29 18.45
C ASP A 12 0.39 -2.80 18.77
N ARG A 13 1.50 -2.09 19.01
CA ARG A 13 1.48 -0.65 19.24
C ARG A 13 1.07 0.13 17.99
N TYR A 14 1.47 -0.32 16.81
CA TYR A 14 0.98 0.23 15.55
C TYR A 14 -0.53 0.09 15.44
N SER A 15 -1.08 -1.10 15.66
CA SER A 15 -2.52 -1.32 15.65
C SER A 15 -3.25 -0.46 16.69
N ALA A 16 -2.68 -0.32 17.89
CA ALA A 16 -3.22 0.56 18.93
C ALA A 16 -3.21 2.03 18.50
N ALA A 17 -2.10 2.49 17.88
CA ALA A 17 -1.94 3.86 17.39
C ALA A 17 -2.92 4.23 16.27
N LEU A 18 -3.37 3.24 15.49
CA LEU A 18 -4.35 3.43 14.42
C LEU A 18 -5.81 3.46 14.90
N GLY A 19 -6.09 3.17 16.15
CA GLY A 19 -7.45 3.18 16.71
C GLY A 19 -7.82 1.93 17.51
N GLY A 20 -6.88 0.97 17.61
CA GLY A 20 -7.00 -0.26 18.39
C GLY A 20 -7.63 -1.43 17.64
N ALA A 21 -7.24 -2.63 18.04
CA ALA A 21 -7.58 -3.88 17.34
C ALA A 21 -9.09 -4.11 17.18
N GLN A 22 -9.89 -3.72 18.19
CA GLN A 22 -11.35 -3.88 18.13
C GLN A 22 -11.96 -3.03 17.01
N ARG A 23 -11.56 -1.76 16.90
CA ARG A 23 -12.07 -0.83 15.88
C ARG A 23 -11.55 -1.19 14.49
N LEU A 24 -10.27 -1.56 14.38
CA LEU A 24 -9.70 -2.00 13.11
C LEU A 24 -10.40 -3.24 12.53
N ARG A 25 -10.92 -4.15 13.38
CA ARG A 25 -11.73 -5.30 12.92
C ARG A 25 -13.09 -4.92 12.37
N THR A 26 -13.64 -3.76 12.71
CA THR A 26 -14.91 -3.29 12.15
C THR A 26 -14.76 -2.62 10.79
N LEU A 27 -13.53 -2.37 10.33
CA LEU A 27 -13.27 -1.84 9.00
C LEU A 27 -13.38 -2.97 7.97
N THR A 28 -14.50 -3.02 7.25
CA THR A 28 -14.78 -4.04 6.24
C THR A 28 -14.57 -3.56 4.80
N SER A 29 -14.63 -2.24 4.60
CA SER A 29 -14.39 -1.61 3.31
C SER A 29 -14.06 -0.13 3.46
N PHE A 30 -13.40 0.44 2.46
CA PHE A 30 -13.31 1.89 2.33
C PHE A 30 -13.17 2.31 0.86
N VAL A 31 -13.56 3.54 0.60
CA VAL A 31 -13.29 4.25 -0.65
C VAL A 31 -12.53 5.51 -0.30
N ALA A 32 -11.35 5.69 -0.90
CA ALA A 32 -10.56 6.90 -0.75
C ALA A 32 -10.42 7.59 -2.10
N THR A 33 -10.56 8.92 -2.12
CA THR A 33 -10.39 9.74 -3.33
C THR A 33 -9.32 10.79 -3.10
N GLY A 34 -8.63 11.19 -4.15
CA GLY A 34 -7.56 12.16 -4.03
C GLY A 34 -6.91 12.54 -5.35
N THR A 35 -5.75 13.18 -5.25
CA THR A 35 -4.94 13.59 -6.41
C THR A 35 -3.57 12.96 -6.36
N SER A 36 -3.02 12.63 -7.53
CA SER A 36 -1.67 12.10 -7.70
C SER A 36 -0.84 13.01 -8.60
N LEU A 37 0.46 13.04 -8.35
CA LEU A 37 1.47 13.84 -9.06
C LEU A 37 2.63 12.95 -9.49
N GLY A 38 3.12 13.14 -10.72
CA GLY A 38 4.36 12.51 -11.18
C GLY A 38 4.23 11.03 -11.54
N TYR A 39 3.04 10.56 -11.86
CA TYR A 39 2.80 9.16 -12.17
C TYR A 39 3.60 8.68 -13.38
N GLY A 40 4.44 7.64 -13.16
CA GLY A 40 5.04 6.82 -14.22
C GLY A 40 6.00 7.52 -15.16
N GLY A 41 6.68 8.58 -14.76
CA GLY A 41 7.64 9.29 -15.64
C GLY A 41 7.02 9.97 -16.87
N PHE A 42 5.73 9.76 -17.11
CA PHE A 42 5.00 10.32 -18.23
C PHE A 42 4.43 11.71 -17.97
N GLY A 43 4.73 12.28 -16.83
CA GLY A 43 4.24 13.60 -16.40
C GLY A 43 2.71 13.67 -16.48
N GLY A 44 2.10 14.19 -15.49
CA GLY A 44 0.66 14.41 -15.50
C GLY A 44 0.08 14.20 -14.11
N ASP A 45 -0.78 15.14 -13.74
CA ASP A 45 -1.54 15.06 -12.52
C ASP A 45 -2.78 14.22 -12.78
N GLY A 46 -3.13 13.38 -11.81
CA GLY A 46 -4.30 12.52 -11.89
C GLY A 46 -5.21 12.70 -10.71
N GLU A 47 -6.46 12.34 -10.90
CA GLU A 47 -7.37 12.04 -9.80
C GLU A 47 -7.40 10.53 -9.59
N PHE A 48 -7.35 10.09 -8.34
CA PHE A 48 -7.45 8.67 -8.05
C PHE A 48 -8.64 8.33 -7.17
N THR A 49 -9.09 7.09 -7.32
CA THR A 49 -10.03 6.44 -6.41
C THR A 49 -9.47 5.10 -6.01
N ILE A 50 -9.35 4.86 -4.70
CA ILE A 50 -9.01 3.56 -4.13
C ILE A 50 -10.29 2.92 -3.63
N PHE A 51 -10.56 1.70 -4.07
CA PHE A 51 -11.56 0.80 -3.51
C PHE A 51 -10.84 -0.29 -2.74
N ALA A 52 -11.21 -0.52 -1.50
CA ALA A 52 -10.68 -1.61 -0.70
C ALA A 52 -11.79 -2.34 0.04
N LYS A 53 -11.73 -3.67 0.06
CA LYS A 53 -12.67 -4.54 0.75
C LYS A 53 -11.91 -5.68 1.44
N ALA A 54 -12.21 -5.84 2.72
CA ALA A 54 -11.62 -6.90 3.52
C ALA A 54 -11.98 -8.30 2.98
N PRO A 55 -11.13 -9.31 3.15
CA PRO A 55 -9.87 -9.21 3.88
C PRO A 55 -8.71 -8.60 3.05
N ASN A 56 -8.74 -8.63 1.71
CA ASN A 56 -7.58 -8.33 0.88
C ASN A 56 -7.93 -7.97 -0.57
N GLN A 57 -9.03 -7.28 -0.81
CA GLN A 57 -9.33 -6.77 -2.16
C GLN A 57 -8.99 -5.29 -2.23
N LYS A 58 -8.31 -4.86 -3.30
CA LYS A 58 -7.94 -3.47 -3.51
C LYS A 58 -7.87 -3.14 -4.98
N THR A 59 -8.40 -1.99 -5.34
CA THR A 59 -8.26 -1.43 -6.69
C THR A 59 -7.95 0.05 -6.59
N THR A 60 -6.97 0.50 -7.38
CA THR A 60 -6.64 1.91 -7.55
C THR A 60 -6.91 2.30 -8.99
N PHE A 61 -7.79 3.25 -9.18
CA PHE A 61 -8.03 3.92 -10.46
C PHE A 61 -7.34 5.28 -10.46
N ILE A 62 -6.69 5.63 -11.56
CA ILE A 62 -6.12 6.96 -11.77
C ILE A 62 -6.63 7.48 -13.13
N THR A 63 -7.28 8.61 -13.11
CA THR A 63 -7.78 9.31 -14.30
C THR A 63 -6.95 10.55 -14.55
N PHE A 64 -6.48 10.75 -15.79
CA PHE A 64 -5.65 11.88 -16.19
C PHE A 64 -6.49 12.89 -16.95
N LYS A 65 -7.02 13.91 -16.25
CA LYS A 65 -7.95 14.90 -16.85
C LYS A 65 -7.34 15.74 -17.95
N ASP A 66 -6.07 16.13 -17.79
CA ASP A 66 -5.36 16.95 -18.76
C ASP A 66 -4.90 16.15 -19.99
N HIS A 67 -5.08 14.83 -19.94
CA HIS A 67 -4.67 13.91 -20.99
C HIS A 67 -5.72 12.80 -21.18
N PRO A 68 -6.96 13.12 -21.52
CA PRO A 68 -8.03 12.13 -21.67
C PRO A 68 -7.76 11.10 -22.78
N ASP A 69 -6.92 11.46 -23.75
CA ASP A 69 -6.41 10.57 -24.80
C ASP A 69 -5.52 9.45 -24.28
N ARG A 70 -4.98 9.59 -23.08
CA ARG A 70 -4.12 8.56 -22.47
C ARG A 70 -4.92 7.39 -21.91
N GLY A 71 -6.18 7.60 -21.50
CA GLY A 71 -6.99 6.63 -20.78
C GLY A 71 -6.62 6.52 -19.30
N ASP A 72 -7.33 5.65 -18.60
CA ASP A 72 -7.17 5.45 -17.15
C ASP A 72 -6.09 4.41 -16.83
N SER A 73 -5.44 4.58 -15.69
CA SER A 73 -4.57 3.55 -15.10
C SER A 73 -5.35 2.81 -14.02
N VAL A 74 -5.29 1.48 -14.03
CA VAL A 74 -6.01 0.63 -13.06
C VAL A 74 -5.06 -0.44 -12.54
N TRP A 75 -4.98 -0.55 -11.22
CA TRP A 75 -4.34 -1.66 -10.51
C TRP A 75 -5.36 -2.34 -9.64
N ALA A 76 -5.76 -3.55 -10.03
CA ALA A 76 -6.80 -4.30 -9.37
C ALA A 76 -6.26 -5.61 -8.78
N PHE A 77 -6.71 -5.95 -7.58
CA PHE A 77 -6.49 -7.23 -6.93
C PHE A 77 -7.78 -7.70 -6.26
N ASN A 78 -8.27 -8.87 -6.65
CA ASN A 78 -9.56 -9.40 -6.19
C ASN A 78 -9.46 -10.36 -4.98
N GLY A 79 -8.28 -10.44 -4.37
CA GLY A 79 -8.00 -11.38 -3.28
C GLY A 79 -7.19 -12.60 -3.72
N THR A 80 -7.19 -12.95 -5.01
CA THR A 80 -6.46 -14.10 -5.57
C THR A 80 -5.64 -13.73 -6.80
N LYS A 81 -6.23 -12.97 -7.72
CA LYS A 81 -5.65 -12.51 -8.97
C LYS A 81 -5.53 -11.00 -8.97
N GLY A 82 -4.55 -10.50 -9.72
CA GLY A 82 -4.33 -9.08 -9.91
C GLY A 82 -4.14 -8.73 -11.39
N TRP A 83 -4.44 -7.49 -11.73
CA TRP A 83 -4.32 -6.94 -13.07
C TRP A 83 -3.80 -5.52 -13.03
N ILE A 84 -3.03 -5.19 -14.03
CA ILE A 84 -2.66 -3.80 -14.34
C ILE A 84 -3.20 -3.44 -15.72
N LYS A 85 -3.76 -2.24 -15.83
CA LYS A 85 -4.00 -1.54 -17.06
C LYS A 85 -3.36 -0.17 -16.94
N THR A 86 -2.48 0.16 -17.88
CA THR A 86 -1.80 1.46 -17.93
C THR A 86 -2.03 2.13 -19.26
N PRO A 87 -2.13 3.48 -19.33
CA PRO A 87 -2.48 4.17 -20.55
C PRO A 87 -1.45 4.05 -21.68
N ARG A 88 -0.20 3.82 -21.34
CA ARG A 88 0.89 3.68 -22.31
C ARG A 88 1.95 2.73 -21.78
N GLY A 89 2.37 1.80 -22.60
CA GLY A 89 3.43 0.85 -22.33
C GLY A 89 3.43 -0.26 -23.36
N LEU A 90 4.52 -1.00 -23.47
CA LEU A 90 4.59 -2.21 -24.28
C LEU A 90 3.63 -3.29 -23.76
N LEU A 91 3.40 -3.30 -22.45
CA LEU A 91 2.45 -4.17 -21.74
C LEU A 91 1.44 -3.28 -21.01
N ASN A 92 0.38 -2.90 -21.67
CA ASN A 92 -0.60 -1.95 -21.14
C ASN A 92 -1.81 -2.59 -20.44
N ASP A 93 -2.03 -3.90 -20.60
CA ASP A 93 -3.09 -4.68 -19.95
C ASP A 93 -2.59 -6.11 -19.75
N TYR A 94 -2.32 -6.50 -18.48
CA TYR A 94 -1.87 -7.85 -18.17
C TYR A 94 -2.27 -8.30 -16.77
N GLU A 95 -2.28 -9.64 -16.59
CA GLU A 95 -2.48 -10.27 -15.29
C GLU A 95 -1.15 -10.31 -14.52
N LEU A 96 -1.19 -9.92 -13.25
CA LEU A 96 -0.05 -9.93 -12.35
C LEU A 96 0.39 -11.36 -12.04
N VAL A 97 1.70 -11.60 -12.07
CA VAL A 97 2.29 -12.88 -11.71
C VAL A 97 3.50 -12.70 -10.79
N GLY A 98 3.93 -13.79 -10.15
CA GLY A 98 5.16 -13.80 -9.37
C GLY A 98 5.21 -12.71 -8.29
N GLY A 99 6.31 -11.95 -8.26
CA GLY A 99 6.56 -10.91 -7.27
C GLY A 99 5.61 -9.71 -7.34
N GLU A 100 5.08 -9.39 -8.52
CA GLU A 100 4.07 -8.33 -8.69
C GLU A 100 2.75 -8.73 -8.02
N LEU A 101 2.30 -9.97 -8.22
CA LEU A 101 1.11 -10.51 -7.58
C LEU A 101 1.26 -10.56 -6.05
N ASP A 102 2.43 -10.95 -5.55
CA ASP A 102 2.72 -10.94 -4.11
C ASP A 102 2.69 -9.53 -3.53
N GLY A 103 3.21 -8.57 -4.28
CA GLY A 103 3.14 -7.16 -3.92
C GLY A 103 1.72 -6.63 -3.85
N ALA A 104 0.90 -6.92 -4.85
CA ALA A 104 -0.51 -6.52 -4.87
C ALA A 104 -1.30 -7.12 -3.70
N ARG A 105 -1.05 -8.41 -3.39
CA ARG A 105 -1.62 -9.08 -2.22
C ARG A 105 -1.24 -8.38 -0.93
N LEU A 106 0.05 -8.12 -0.72
CA LEU A 106 0.54 -7.42 0.47
C LEU A 106 -0.10 -6.05 0.63
N GLU A 107 -0.13 -5.26 -0.44
CA GLU A 107 -0.71 -3.92 -0.42
C GLU A 107 -2.22 -3.94 -0.10
N ALA A 108 -2.93 -4.96 -0.57
CA ALA A 108 -4.34 -5.13 -0.24
C ALA A 108 -4.56 -5.57 1.21
N GLN A 109 -3.69 -6.44 1.75
CA GLN A 109 -3.75 -6.87 3.15
C GLN A 109 -3.43 -5.74 4.13
N ILE A 110 -2.36 -4.98 3.90
CA ILE A 110 -1.97 -3.87 4.79
C ILE A 110 -2.92 -2.66 4.70
N ALA A 111 -3.78 -2.59 3.67
CA ALA A 111 -4.88 -1.63 3.64
C ALA A 111 -5.88 -1.85 4.80
N PHE A 112 -5.89 -3.05 5.39
CA PHE A 112 -6.63 -3.42 6.59
C PHE A 112 -5.66 -3.75 7.72
N PRO A 113 -5.09 -2.74 8.39
CA PRO A 113 -3.95 -2.91 9.31
C PRO A 113 -4.27 -3.73 10.56
N GLY A 114 -5.53 -3.99 10.85
CA GLY A 114 -5.92 -4.96 11.89
C GLY A 114 -5.46 -6.39 11.62
N GLN A 115 -5.06 -6.69 10.38
CA GLN A 115 -4.58 -8.00 9.93
C GLN A 115 -3.09 -7.97 9.53
N ILE A 116 -2.34 -6.95 9.96
CA ILE A 116 -0.94 -6.80 9.51
C ILE A 116 -0.08 -8.01 9.88
N LYS A 117 -0.33 -8.64 11.01
CA LYS A 117 0.45 -9.80 11.47
C LYS A 117 0.26 -11.03 10.57
N GLU A 118 -0.92 -11.18 9.97
CA GLU A 118 -1.25 -12.27 9.04
C GLU A 118 -0.71 -12.02 7.61
N SER A 119 -0.28 -10.80 7.30
CA SER A 119 0.17 -10.45 5.95
C SER A 119 1.50 -11.10 5.55
N LEU A 120 2.34 -11.37 6.54
CA LEU A 120 3.68 -11.95 6.35
C LEU A 120 4.01 -12.94 7.46
N ASN A 121 5.09 -13.70 7.24
CA ASN A 121 5.66 -14.65 8.19
C ASN A 121 7.05 -14.20 8.66
N ASN A 122 7.63 -14.95 9.61
CA ASN A 122 9.02 -14.76 10.08
C ASN A 122 9.31 -13.32 10.52
N TRP A 123 8.38 -12.74 11.25
CA TRP A 123 8.52 -11.39 11.77
C TRP A 123 9.73 -11.27 12.70
N ARG A 124 10.57 -10.28 12.46
CA ARG A 124 11.75 -9.99 13.27
C ARG A 124 11.99 -8.50 13.39
N THR A 125 12.57 -8.09 14.48
CA THR A 125 13.04 -6.71 14.67
C THR A 125 14.38 -6.54 13.96
N GLY A 126 14.48 -5.50 13.15
CA GLY A 126 15.77 -5.06 12.57
C GLY A 126 16.49 -4.06 13.45
N LEU A 127 17.71 -3.70 13.06
CA LEU A 127 18.41 -2.58 13.68
C LEU A 127 17.66 -1.28 13.39
N ARG A 128 17.63 -0.39 14.38
CA ARG A 128 17.10 0.98 14.16
C ARG A 128 17.80 1.64 12.97
N ARG A 129 17.07 2.43 12.22
CA ARG A 129 17.59 3.14 11.06
C ARG A 129 17.29 4.63 11.14
N VAL A 130 18.29 5.43 10.85
CA VAL A 130 18.14 6.87 10.66
C VAL A 130 17.87 7.12 9.18
N ILE A 131 16.77 7.79 8.88
CA ILE A 131 16.40 8.22 7.52
C ILE A 131 16.23 9.75 7.58
N GLY A 132 17.07 10.45 6.84
CA GLY A 132 17.19 11.90 7.02
C GLY A 132 17.70 12.22 8.42
N LYS A 133 16.88 12.92 9.21
CA LYS A 133 17.20 13.29 10.62
C LYS A 133 16.36 12.54 11.66
N LYS A 134 15.59 11.55 11.23
CA LYS A 134 14.66 10.79 12.11
C LYS A 134 15.13 9.35 12.29
N ASP A 135 15.01 8.85 13.51
CA ASP A 135 15.24 7.46 13.87
C ASP A 135 13.95 6.65 13.73
N TYR A 136 14.05 5.38 13.33
CA TYR A 136 12.90 4.51 13.12
C TYR A 136 13.09 3.14 13.75
N LEU A 137 12.02 2.58 14.30
CA LEU A 137 11.93 1.16 14.64
C LEU A 137 11.74 0.37 13.35
N VAL A 138 12.50 -0.70 13.20
CA VAL A 138 12.48 -1.52 11.98
C VAL A 138 11.92 -2.89 12.28
N VAL A 139 10.92 -3.30 11.51
CA VAL A 139 10.35 -4.65 11.55
C VAL A 139 10.44 -5.25 10.14
N GLN A 140 10.86 -6.49 10.06
CA GLN A 140 10.97 -7.23 8.81
C GLN A 140 10.08 -8.46 8.84
N GLY A 141 9.51 -8.78 7.69
CA GLY A 141 8.76 -10.01 7.47
C GLY A 141 9.05 -10.60 6.10
N SER A 142 8.68 -11.85 5.90
CA SER A 142 8.81 -12.54 4.61
C SER A 142 7.46 -13.08 4.14
N GLY A 143 7.23 -13.00 2.86
CA GLY A 143 6.06 -13.54 2.17
C GLY A 143 6.42 -14.70 1.24
N PRO A 144 5.45 -15.13 0.43
CA PRO A 144 5.66 -16.17 -0.58
C PRO A 144 6.78 -15.83 -1.56
N ARG A 145 7.35 -16.85 -2.19
CA ARG A 145 8.35 -16.74 -3.27
C ARG A 145 9.54 -15.83 -2.94
N GLY A 146 9.92 -15.72 -1.66
CA GLY A 146 11.05 -14.92 -1.23
C GLY A 146 10.80 -13.41 -1.19
N LEU A 147 9.53 -12.98 -1.14
CA LEU A 147 9.18 -11.59 -0.86
C LEU A 147 9.75 -11.19 0.51
N LEU A 148 10.55 -10.15 0.53
CA LEU A 148 11.08 -9.54 1.75
C LEU A 148 10.46 -8.16 1.92
N VAL A 149 10.03 -7.85 3.13
CA VAL A 149 9.42 -6.56 3.45
C VAL A 149 10.03 -5.97 4.69
N THR A 150 10.33 -4.69 4.64
CA THR A 150 10.83 -3.92 5.78
C THR A 150 9.88 -2.76 6.05
N PHE A 151 9.41 -2.67 7.29
CA PHE A 151 8.56 -1.60 7.79
C PHE A 151 9.35 -0.71 8.73
N TYR A 152 9.15 0.58 8.61
CA TYR A 152 9.78 1.61 9.43
C TYR A 152 8.70 2.36 10.20
N PHE A 153 8.71 2.21 11.52
CA PHE A 153 7.74 2.83 12.40
C PHE A 153 8.38 4.00 13.15
N ASP A 154 7.65 5.08 13.26
CA ASP A 154 8.04 6.20 14.10
C ASP A 154 8.09 5.75 15.58
N PRO A 155 9.20 5.96 16.32
CA PRO A 155 9.35 5.42 17.66
C PRO A 155 8.48 6.11 18.72
N GLN A 156 7.92 7.28 18.43
CA GLN A 156 7.07 8.04 19.36
C GLN A 156 5.59 7.72 19.14
N THR A 157 5.17 7.69 17.87
CA THR A 157 3.77 7.50 17.51
C THR A 157 3.41 6.06 17.16
N TYR A 158 4.40 5.22 16.86
CA TYR A 158 4.27 3.87 16.31
C TYR A 158 3.53 3.81 14.95
N LEU A 159 3.31 4.95 14.32
CA LEU A 159 2.73 4.98 12.97
C LEU A 159 3.75 4.52 11.92
N LEU A 160 3.26 3.84 10.90
CA LEU A 160 4.09 3.38 9.79
C LEU A 160 4.51 4.59 8.95
N ALA A 161 5.82 4.84 8.86
CA ALA A 161 6.37 5.93 8.06
C ALA A 161 6.84 5.46 6.67
N ARG A 162 7.32 4.21 6.57
CA ARG A 162 7.82 3.66 5.31
C ARG A 162 7.66 2.15 5.26
N MET A 163 7.32 1.65 4.10
CA MET A 163 7.43 0.23 3.74
C MET A 163 8.34 0.10 2.53
N VAL A 164 9.24 -0.88 2.58
CA VAL A 164 10.06 -1.29 1.42
C VAL A 164 9.86 -2.77 1.20
N ARG A 165 9.41 -3.16 0.02
CA ARG A 165 9.32 -4.56 -0.39
C ARG A 165 10.32 -4.87 -1.48
N TYR A 166 10.90 -6.06 -1.43
CA TYR A 166 11.83 -6.58 -2.43
C TYR A 166 11.23 -7.85 -3.02
N ALA A 167 10.82 -7.77 -4.27
CA ALA A 167 10.31 -8.91 -5.00
C ALA A 167 11.40 -9.47 -5.93
N PRO A 168 11.54 -10.80 -6.05
CA PRO A 168 12.38 -11.40 -7.05
C PRO A 168 11.91 -11.04 -8.46
N SER A 169 12.85 -10.73 -9.34
CA SER A 169 12.62 -10.51 -10.75
C SER A 169 13.72 -11.18 -11.57
N PRO A 170 13.57 -11.35 -12.91
CA PRO A 170 14.60 -11.91 -13.77
C PRO A 170 15.92 -11.15 -13.73
N VAL A 171 15.90 -9.88 -13.39
CA VAL A 171 17.08 -9.01 -13.29
C VAL A 171 17.55 -8.77 -11.86
N GLY A 172 17.06 -9.56 -10.89
CA GLY A 172 17.41 -9.45 -9.48
C GLY A 172 16.24 -8.97 -8.61
N ARG A 173 16.52 -8.39 -7.44
CA ARG A 173 15.51 -7.89 -6.52
C ARG A 173 15.32 -6.40 -6.73
N ALA A 174 14.15 -6.02 -7.24
CA ALA A 174 13.76 -4.62 -7.38
C ALA A 174 13.03 -4.14 -6.11
N PRO A 175 13.49 -3.03 -5.48
CA PRO A 175 12.78 -2.44 -4.36
C PRO A 175 11.57 -1.64 -4.85
N ILE A 176 10.48 -1.74 -4.10
CA ILE A 176 9.36 -0.81 -4.16
C ILE A 176 9.20 -0.23 -2.78
N GLN A 177 9.18 1.09 -2.70
CA GLN A 177 9.06 1.85 -1.46
C GLN A 177 7.75 2.63 -1.46
N VAL A 178 7.09 2.64 -0.30
CA VAL A 178 5.95 3.52 -0.02
C VAL A 178 6.24 4.28 1.26
N ASP A 179 6.25 5.60 1.19
CA ASP A 179 6.32 6.49 2.34
C ASP A 179 4.91 6.97 2.68
N TYR A 180 4.58 7.00 3.97
CA TYR A 180 3.28 7.37 4.51
C TYR A 180 3.42 8.57 5.43
N SER A 181 2.53 9.54 5.30
CA SER A 181 2.49 10.74 6.16
C SER A 181 1.07 11.28 6.31
N ASP A 182 0.92 12.36 7.09
CA ASP A 182 -0.34 13.05 7.31
C ASP A 182 -1.47 12.10 7.77
N TYR A 183 -1.23 11.41 8.88
CA TYR A 183 -2.24 10.52 9.47
C TYR A 183 -3.38 11.33 10.09
N ARG A 184 -4.61 11.10 9.60
CA ARG A 184 -5.84 11.73 10.08
C ARG A 184 -6.82 10.70 10.60
N ASP A 185 -7.65 11.11 11.54
CA ASP A 185 -8.73 10.28 12.08
C ASP A 185 -9.94 10.27 11.14
N VAL A 186 -10.43 9.09 10.82
CA VAL A 186 -11.66 8.86 10.08
C VAL A 186 -12.49 7.84 10.83
N GLY A 187 -13.48 8.31 11.57
CA GLY A 187 -14.33 7.44 12.37
C GLY A 187 -13.58 6.66 13.46
N GLY A 188 -12.52 7.25 14.00
CA GLY A 188 -11.67 6.66 15.04
C GLY A 188 -10.60 5.70 14.52
N ILE A 189 -10.38 5.62 13.23
CA ILE A 189 -9.27 4.91 12.59
C ILE A 189 -8.38 5.93 11.90
N LYS A 190 -7.08 5.87 12.15
CA LYS A 190 -6.12 6.75 11.46
C LYS A 190 -5.74 6.18 10.11
N PHE A 191 -5.94 7.00 9.06
CA PHE A 191 -5.48 6.74 7.70
C PHE A 191 -4.37 7.71 7.32
N PRO A 192 -3.33 7.26 6.56
CA PRO A 192 -2.37 8.17 5.96
C PRO A 192 -3.06 8.94 4.82
N PHE A 193 -3.01 10.26 4.84
CA PHE A 193 -3.58 11.12 3.80
C PHE A 193 -2.58 11.54 2.74
N GLU A 194 -1.31 11.30 2.97
CA GLU A 194 -0.26 11.46 1.96
C GLU A 194 0.58 10.19 1.88
N TYR A 195 0.90 9.77 0.67
CA TYR A 195 1.89 8.74 0.43
C TYR A 195 2.69 9.00 -0.84
N GLN A 196 3.94 8.57 -0.84
CA GLN A 196 4.80 8.58 -1.99
C GLN A 196 5.18 7.16 -2.34
N PHE A 197 4.88 6.76 -3.55
CA PHE A 197 5.24 5.48 -4.11
C PHE A 197 6.48 5.66 -4.98
N SER A 198 7.50 4.82 -4.78
CA SER A 198 8.77 4.88 -5.53
C SER A 198 9.21 3.48 -5.94
N TRP A 199 9.65 3.35 -7.18
CA TRP A 199 10.21 2.14 -7.75
C TRP A 199 11.45 2.49 -8.57
N LEU A 200 12.06 1.53 -9.26
CA LEU A 200 13.39 1.67 -9.83
C LEU A 200 13.54 2.89 -10.76
N ASP A 201 12.54 3.16 -11.59
CA ASP A 201 12.56 4.18 -12.65
C ASP A 201 11.45 5.22 -12.56
N GLY A 202 10.74 5.26 -11.43
CA GLY A 202 9.65 6.21 -11.27
C GLY A 202 9.18 6.42 -9.85
N ARG A 203 8.38 7.46 -9.68
CA ARG A 203 7.70 7.77 -8.43
C ARG A 203 6.45 8.59 -8.69
N TYR A 204 5.47 8.46 -7.80
CA TYR A 204 4.35 9.39 -7.71
C TYR A 204 4.03 9.71 -6.26
N SER A 205 3.47 10.88 -6.05
CA SER A 205 2.92 11.31 -4.76
C SER A 205 1.40 11.31 -4.85
N ALA A 206 0.74 10.88 -3.79
CA ALA A 206 -0.70 10.87 -3.70
C ALA A 206 -1.16 11.61 -2.44
N LYS A 207 -2.19 12.46 -2.61
CA LYS A 207 -2.85 13.17 -1.52
C LYS A 207 -4.32 12.78 -1.48
N ILE A 208 -4.73 12.14 -0.39
CA ILE A 208 -6.12 11.78 -0.15
C ILE A 208 -6.90 13.04 0.22
N LYS A 209 -8.08 13.21 -0.37
CA LYS A 209 -9.04 14.28 -0.06
C LYS A 209 -10.12 13.78 0.89
N ASP A 210 -10.62 12.57 0.66
CA ASP A 210 -11.74 11.99 1.41
C ASP A 210 -11.58 10.48 1.56
N VAL A 211 -12.04 9.95 2.69
CA VAL A 211 -12.11 8.51 2.97
C VAL A 211 -13.49 8.19 3.55
N LYS A 212 -14.20 7.29 2.90
CA LYS A 212 -15.50 6.75 3.37
C LYS A 212 -15.30 5.29 3.78
N THR A 213 -15.57 4.98 5.03
CA THR A 213 -15.43 3.63 5.60
C THR A 213 -16.74 2.87 5.59
N ASN A 214 -16.66 1.53 5.53
CA ASN A 214 -17.80 0.61 5.63
C ASN A 214 -18.91 0.87 4.61
N VAL A 215 -18.51 1.24 3.39
CA VAL A 215 -19.42 1.48 2.27
C VAL A 215 -19.58 0.23 1.40
N ALA A 216 -20.74 0.08 0.79
CA ALA A 216 -20.95 -0.98 -0.20
C ALA A 216 -20.10 -0.71 -1.45
N ILE A 217 -19.35 -1.71 -1.89
CA ILE A 217 -18.52 -1.66 -3.09
C ILE A 217 -18.90 -2.81 -4.00
N ASP A 218 -19.23 -2.49 -5.25
CA ASP A 218 -19.52 -3.49 -6.27
C ASP A 218 -18.31 -4.39 -6.50
N ALA A 219 -18.53 -5.70 -6.50
CA ALA A 219 -17.48 -6.70 -6.72
C ALA A 219 -16.77 -6.53 -8.09
N ALA A 220 -17.46 -6.02 -9.09
CA ALA A 220 -16.89 -5.71 -10.40
C ALA A 220 -15.71 -4.73 -10.34
N LYS A 221 -15.65 -3.89 -9.29
CA LYS A 221 -14.53 -2.96 -9.09
C LYS A 221 -13.19 -3.64 -8.86
N PHE A 222 -13.19 -4.90 -8.43
CA PHE A 222 -11.99 -5.68 -8.13
C PHE A 222 -11.62 -6.67 -9.25
N GLY A 223 -12.42 -6.75 -10.31
CA GLY A 223 -12.19 -7.63 -11.45
C GLY A 223 -11.14 -7.09 -12.43
N ARG A 224 -10.90 -7.89 -13.49
CA ARG A 224 -10.06 -7.43 -14.60
C ARG A 224 -10.63 -6.14 -15.19
N PRO A 225 -9.82 -5.10 -15.38
CA PRO A 225 -10.29 -3.86 -15.99
C PRO A 225 -10.85 -4.13 -17.40
N THR A 226 -12.11 -3.74 -17.63
CA THR A 226 -12.76 -3.81 -18.93
C THR A 226 -12.87 -2.41 -19.49
N GLY A 227 -12.69 -2.24 -20.80
CA GLY A 227 -12.82 -0.96 -21.50
C GLY A 227 -11.57 -0.58 -22.31
N LYS A 228 -11.83 0.21 -23.34
CA LYS A 228 -10.83 0.73 -24.30
C LYS A 228 -9.80 1.60 -23.61
#